data_8dc3527bf9f6e91f3975ca3d511990ec
#
_entry.id   8dc3527bf9f6e91f3975ca3d511990ec
#
_cell.length_a   1.000
_cell.length_b   1.000
_cell.length_c   1.000
_cell.angle_alpha   90.00
_cell.angle_beta   90.00
_cell.angle_gamma   90.00
#
_symmetry.space_group_name_H-M   'P 1'
#
loop_
_entity.id
_entity.type
_entity.pdbx_description
1 polymer ?
#
loop_
_entity_poly.entity_id
_entity_poly.type
_entity_poly.pdbx_seq_one_letter_code
_entity_poly.pdbx_strand_id
1 'polypeptide(L)'
;MSDGMIGQSIIDAIGDDLNKSFGSLPGSTGKGADVFAGVASAAGIDSAGPYTGESYDAAALIVLAMQAGGSADRASIAKNVMDVANAPGTKIYPGELKKGLDLLAEGKKIDYEGATGVMFTDVGEAEGSFLEKEIKNGKFETAQQR
;
A
#
# COMPACT_ATOMS: atom_id res chain seq x y z
N MET A 1 15.07 -2.97 14.84
CA MET A 1 14.24 -1.75 15.10
C MET A 1 12.81 -2.07 14.69
N SER A 2 11.81 -1.51 15.38
CA SER A 2 10.41 -1.63 14.91
C SER A 2 10.17 -0.72 13.71
N ASP A 3 9.11 -1.00 12.98
CA ASP A 3 8.68 -0.24 11.80
C ASP A 3 8.50 1.28 12.07
N GLY A 4 7.87 1.63 13.19
CA GLY A 4 7.69 3.04 13.60
C GLY A 4 8.97 3.80 13.92
N MET A 5 10.12 3.10 13.98
CA MET A 5 11.43 3.71 14.17
C MET A 5 12.21 3.88 12.85
N ILE A 6 11.67 3.42 11.72
CA ILE A 6 12.34 3.49 10.43
C ILE A 6 12.02 4.84 9.77
N GLY A 7 12.87 5.81 10.02
CA GLY A 7 12.76 7.15 9.46
C GLY A 7 14.05 7.94 9.66
N GLN A 8 14.35 8.88 8.78
CA GLN A 8 15.60 9.65 8.83
C GLN A 8 15.78 10.39 10.15
N SER A 9 14.70 10.83 10.78
CA SER A 9 14.73 11.59 12.05
C SER A 9 15.44 10.86 13.20
N ILE A 10 15.37 9.52 13.25
CA ILE A 10 16.09 8.79 14.31
C ILE A 10 17.60 8.76 14.05
N ILE A 11 17.99 8.69 12.77
CA ILE A 11 19.40 8.76 12.38
C ILE A 11 19.94 10.16 12.70
N ASP A 12 19.19 11.20 12.39
CA ASP A 12 19.58 12.59 12.65
C ASP A 12 19.73 12.86 14.16
N ALA A 13 18.94 12.18 15.00
CA ALA A 13 19.00 12.33 16.45
C ALA A 13 20.12 11.55 17.13
N ILE A 14 20.47 10.35 16.62
CA ILE A 14 21.41 9.42 17.29
C ILE A 14 22.75 9.35 16.56
N GLY A 15 22.75 9.48 15.23
CA GLY A 15 23.96 9.49 14.42
C GLY A 15 24.54 8.09 14.15
N ASP A 16 25.86 8.05 14.06
CA ASP A 16 26.64 6.88 13.59
C ASP A 16 26.51 5.62 14.46
N ASP A 17 26.09 5.77 15.71
CA ASP A 17 25.87 4.63 16.62
C ASP A 17 24.78 3.66 16.10
N LEU A 18 23.95 4.14 15.19
CA LEU A 18 22.94 3.32 14.53
C LEU A 18 23.43 2.56 13.32
N ASN A 19 24.66 2.78 12.86
CA ASN A 19 25.20 2.02 11.71
C ASN A 19 25.19 0.52 11.99
N LYS A 20 24.77 -0.27 10.97
CA LYS A 20 24.51 -1.71 11.03
C LYS A 20 23.25 -2.11 11.81
N SER A 21 22.47 -1.16 12.32
CA SER A 21 21.13 -1.48 12.81
C SER A 21 20.23 -1.86 11.65
N PHE A 22 19.29 -2.75 11.93
CA PHE A 22 18.32 -3.19 10.93
C PHE A 22 16.90 -3.19 11.51
N GLY A 23 15.93 -3.20 10.63
CA GLY A 23 14.52 -3.30 10.96
C GLY A 23 13.70 -3.63 9.72
N SER A 24 12.43 -3.91 9.90
CA SER A 24 11.51 -4.15 8.80
C SER A 24 10.27 -3.28 8.91
N LEU A 25 9.71 -2.93 7.76
CA LEU A 25 8.44 -2.23 7.65
C LEU A 25 7.63 -2.85 6.51
N PRO A 26 6.30 -2.74 6.55
CA PRO A 26 5.47 -3.04 5.39
C PRO A 26 5.93 -2.23 4.19
N GLY A 27 5.89 -2.81 3.03
CA GLY A 27 6.22 -2.13 1.79
C GLY A 27 6.41 -3.11 0.65
N SER A 28 6.16 -2.66 -0.55
CA SER A 28 6.21 -3.48 -1.74
C SER A 28 7.15 -2.89 -2.78
N THR A 29 7.50 -3.74 -3.72
CA THR A 29 8.18 -3.39 -4.96
C THR A 29 7.35 -3.88 -6.14
N GLY A 30 7.68 -3.44 -7.35
CA GLY A 30 7.01 -3.87 -8.56
C GLY A 30 6.06 -2.81 -9.13
N LYS A 31 5.25 -3.22 -10.09
CA LYS A 31 4.48 -2.28 -10.93
C LYS A 31 3.58 -1.33 -10.12
N GLY A 32 2.89 -1.83 -9.10
CA GLY A 32 2.02 -1.00 -8.26
C GLY A 32 2.80 0.10 -7.55
N ALA A 33 3.91 -0.26 -6.90
CA ALA A 33 4.79 0.67 -6.21
C ALA A 33 5.41 1.71 -7.16
N ASP A 34 5.85 1.27 -8.35
CA ASP A 34 6.44 2.17 -9.36
C ASP A 34 5.42 3.21 -9.86
N VAL A 35 4.19 2.76 -10.15
CA VAL A 35 3.10 3.65 -10.57
C VAL A 35 2.72 4.61 -9.43
N PHE A 36 2.63 4.10 -8.21
CA PHE A 36 2.32 4.91 -7.03
C PHE A 36 3.37 6.00 -6.79
N ALA A 37 4.65 5.70 -6.97
CA ALA A 37 5.71 6.71 -6.84
C ALA A 37 5.47 7.93 -7.75
N GLY A 38 5.00 7.71 -8.97
CA GLY A 38 4.62 8.78 -9.89
C GLY A 38 3.40 9.58 -9.42
N VAL A 39 2.35 8.90 -8.95
CA VAL A 39 1.13 9.53 -8.43
C VAL A 39 1.42 10.35 -7.17
N ALA A 40 2.18 9.81 -6.23
CA ALA A 40 2.58 10.48 -5.00
C ALA A 40 3.44 11.73 -5.30
N SER A 41 4.43 11.58 -6.17
CA SER A 41 5.30 12.70 -6.59
C SER A 41 4.50 13.84 -7.22
N ALA A 42 3.52 13.55 -8.07
CA ALA A 42 2.65 14.55 -8.67
C ALA A 42 1.79 15.29 -7.62
N ALA A 43 1.52 14.65 -6.48
CA ALA A 43 0.80 15.24 -5.35
C ALA A 43 1.73 15.90 -4.30
N GLY A 44 3.05 15.89 -4.51
CA GLY A 44 4.03 16.40 -3.55
C GLY A 44 4.20 15.53 -2.30
N ILE A 45 3.89 14.23 -2.39
CA ILE A 45 3.96 13.26 -1.29
C ILE A 45 5.19 12.37 -1.49
N ASP A 46 5.92 12.10 -0.39
CA ASP A 46 6.99 11.11 -0.39
C ASP A 46 6.43 9.70 -0.39
N SER A 47 6.54 9.00 -1.53
CA SER A 47 6.07 7.62 -1.67
C SER A 47 6.87 6.60 -0.84
N ALA A 48 8.08 6.95 -0.40
CA ALA A 48 8.93 6.09 0.42
C ALA A 48 8.67 6.23 1.92
N GLY A 49 7.79 7.16 2.31
CA GLY A 49 7.38 7.34 3.70
C GLY A 49 6.68 6.08 4.23
N PRO A 50 6.85 5.77 5.54
CA PRO A 50 6.18 4.63 6.16
C PRO A 50 4.66 4.68 5.95
N TYR A 51 4.07 3.56 5.56
CA TYR A 51 2.62 3.38 5.34
C TYR A 51 1.96 4.30 4.30
N THR A 52 2.73 4.99 3.47
CA THR A 52 2.16 5.91 2.46
C THR A 52 1.36 5.13 1.40
N GLY A 53 1.90 4.03 0.89
CA GLY A 53 1.23 3.14 -0.07
C GLY A 53 0.02 2.44 0.55
N GLU A 54 0.17 1.92 1.74
CA GLU A 54 -0.88 1.23 2.49
C GLU A 54 -2.06 2.16 2.80
N SER A 55 -1.80 3.40 3.16
CA SER A 55 -2.85 4.40 3.41
C SER A 55 -3.62 4.76 2.14
N TYR A 56 -2.91 4.88 1.01
CA TYR A 56 -3.52 5.08 -0.30
C TYR A 56 -4.43 3.91 -0.67
N ASP A 57 -3.95 2.68 -0.52
CA ASP A 57 -4.70 1.48 -0.84
C ASP A 57 -5.92 1.29 0.06
N ALA A 58 -5.79 1.55 1.35
CA ALA A 58 -6.89 1.48 2.30
C ALA A 58 -8.03 2.44 1.90
N ALA A 59 -7.71 3.68 1.54
CA ALA A 59 -8.69 4.66 1.09
C ALA A 59 -9.36 4.23 -0.23
N ALA A 60 -8.58 3.76 -1.20
CA ALA A 60 -9.08 3.30 -2.49
C ALA A 60 -10.01 2.09 -2.35
N LEU A 61 -9.64 1.09 -1.53
CA LEU A 61 -10.45 -0.10 -1.28
C LEU A 61 -11.80 0.24 -0.65
N ILE A 62 -11.83 1.17 0.32
CA ILE A 62 -13.10 1.63 0.92
C ILE A 62 -14.01 2.23 -0.15
N VAL A 63 -13.49 3.13 -0.99
CA VAL A 63 -14.29 3.81 -2.03
C VAL A 63 -14.79 2.81 -3.09
N LEU A 64 -13.93 1.87 -3.52
CA LEU A 64 -14.31 0.82 -4.46
C LEU A 64 -15.36 -0.13 -3.87
N ALA A 65 -15.23 -0.52 -2.60
CA ALA A 65 -16.23 -1.34 -1.91
C ALA A 65 -17.58 -0.63 -1.74
N MET A 66 -17.56 0.68 -1.47
CA MET A 66 -18.79 1.50 -1.45
C MET A 66 -19.48 1.49 -2.81
N GLN A 67 -18.74 1.66 -3.90
CA GLN A 67 -19.27 1.60 -5.26
C GLN A 67 -19.84 0.22 -5.59
N ALA A 68 -19.10 -0.84 -5.26
CA ALA A 68 -19.53 -2.22 -5.51
C ALA A 68 -20.84 -2.57 -4.76
N GLY A 69 -20.96 -2.08 -3.53
CA GLY A 69 -22.14 -2.31 -2.69
C GLY A 69 -23.27 -1.30 -2.86
N GLY A 70 -23.07 -0.21 -3.60
CA GLY A 70 -24.02 0.89 -3.76
C GLY A 70 -24.38 1.60 -2.45
N SER A 71 -23.53 1.49 -1.40
CA SER A 71 -23.78 2.03 -0.06
C SER A 71 -22.49 2.34 0.68
N ALA A 72 -22.53 3.39 1.50
CA ALA A 72 -21.46 3.77 2.42
C ALA A 72 -21.59 3.11 3.81
N ASP A 73 -22.55 2.22 4.00
CA ASP A 73 -22.74 1.52 5.26
C ASP A 73 -21.60 0.54 5.55
N ARG A 74 -21.18 0.47 6.80
CA ARG A 74 -20.06 -0.40 7.24
C ARG A 74 -20.24 -1.86 6.83
N ALA A 75 -21.48 -2.38 6.97
CA ALA A 75 -21.81 -3.75 6.61
C ALA A 75 -21.67 -4.00 5.10
N SER A 76 -22.06 -3.01 4.27
CA SER A 76 -21.87 -3.07 2.82
C SER A 76 -20.40 -3.04 2.43
N ILE A 77 -19.62 -2.15 3.01
CA ILE A 77 -18.16 -2.06 2.77
C ILE A 77 -17.49 -3.38 3.14
N ALA A 78 -17.73 -3.89 4.35
CA ALA A 78 -17.15 -5.13 4.83
C ALA A 78 -17.47 -6.34 3.94
N LYS A 79 -18.68 -6.38 3.38
CA LYS A 79 -19.11 -7.44 2.46
C LYS A 79 -18.40 -7.40 1.12
N ASN A 80 -18.07 -6.21 0.61
CA ASN A 80 -17.60 -6.03 -0.77
C ASN A 80 -16.08 -5.79 -0.86
N VAL A 81 -15.38 -5.46 0.24
CA VAL A 81 -13.97 -5.07 0.20
C VAL A 81 -13.06 -6.20 -0.31
N MET A 82 -13.33 -7.44 0.08
CA MET A 82 -12.55 -8.59 -0.38
C MET A 82 -12.76 -8.87 -1.88
N ASP A 83 -14.00 -8.69 -2.36
CA ASP A 83 -14.33 -8.92 -3.77
C ASP A 83 -13.69 -7.89 -4.71
N VAL A 84 -13.45 -6.67 -4.24
CA VAL A 84 -12.78 -5.64 -5.04
C VAL A 84 -11.24 -5.70 -4.93
N ALA A 85 -10.73 -6.24 -3.83
CA ALA A 85 -9.30 -6.40 -3.60
C ALA A 85 -8.72 -7.65 -4.27
N ASN A 86 -9.52 -8.70 -4.43
CA ASN A 86 -9.04 -10.02 -4.84
C ASN A 86 -9.52 -10.37 -6.26
N ALA A 87 -8.65 -11.03 -7.02
CA ALA A 87 -9.01 -11.61 -8.31
C ALA A 87 -10.23 -12.56 -8.19
N PRO A 88 -10.99 -12.78 -9.28
CA PRO A 88 -10.71 -12.37 -10.65
C PRO A 88 -11.30 -11.00 -10.99
N GLY A 89 -10.63 -10.23 -11.84
CA GLY A 89 -11.15 -8.97 -12.34
C GLY A 89 -10.18 -8.20 -13.24
N THR A 90 -10.61 -7.01 -13.64
CA THR A 90 -9.71 -6.07 -14.33
C THR A 90 -8.75 -5.44 -13.32
N LYS A 91 -7.46 -5.54 -13.54
CA LYS A 91 -6.46 -4.94 -12.66
C LYS A 91 -6.56 -3.42 -12.62
N ILE A 92 -6.56 -2.88 -11.40
CA ILE A 92 -6.62 -1.46 -11.10
C ILE A 92 -5.37 -1.05 -10.33
N TYR A 93 -4.60 -0.13 -10.90
CA TYR A 93 -3.37 0.40 -10.33
C TYR A 93 -3.58 1.80 -9.73
N PRO A 94 -2.63 2.34 -8.96
CA PRO A 94 -2.68 3.71 -8.47
C PRO A 94 -2.95 4.71 -9.60
N GLY A 95 -3.80 5.72 -9.33
CA GLY A 95 -4.26 6.67 -10.33
C GLY A 95 -5.40 6.20 -11.23
N GLU A 96 -5.73 4.90 -11.23
CA GLU A 96 -6.83 4.34 -12.04
C GLU A 96 -8.16 4.20 -11.26
N LEU A 97 -8.31 4.87 -10.10
CA LEU A 97 -9.51 4.71 -9.25
C LEU A 97 -10.82 4.99 -10.02
N LYS A 98 -10.83 6.02 -10.87
CA LYS A 98 -11.99 6.31 -11.71
C LYS A 98 -12.36 5.15 -12.63
N LYS A 99 -11.39 4.51 -13.25
CA LYS A 99 -11.60 3.31 -14.09
C LYS A 99 -12.22 2.17 -13.28
N GLY A 100 -11.74 1.95 -12.05
CA GLY A 100 -12.31 0.96 -11.14
C GLY A 100 -13.78 1.24 -10.81
N LEU A 101 -14.10 2.50 -10.48
CA LEU A 101 -15.47 2.94 -10.18
C LEU A 101 -16.40 2.76 -11.39
N ASP A 102 -15.96 3.14 -12.59
CA ASP A 102 -16.75 3.01 -13.82
C ASP A 102 -17.04 1.53 -14.12
N LEU A 103 -16.06 0.64 -14.00
CA LEU A 103 -16.24 -0.80 -14.20
C LEU A 103 -17.23 -1.40 -13.20
N LEU A 104 -17.13 -1.02 -11.93
CA LEU A 104 -18.05 -1.49 -10.89
C LEU A 104 -19.47 -0.97 -11.13
N ALA A 105 -19.65 0.28 -11.60
CA ALA A 105 -20.93 0.83 -11.98
C ALA A 105 -21.59 0.06 -13.15
N GLU A 106 -20.78 -0.51 -14.04
CA GLU A 106 -21.23 -1.39 -15.13
C GLU A 106 -21.47 -2.85 -14.68
N GLY A 107 -21.29 -3.17 -13.40
CA GLY A 107 -21.42 -4.52 -12.85
C GLY A 107 -20.26 -5.46 -13.21
N LYS A 108 -19.12 -4.92 -13.63
CA LYS A 108 -17.92 -5.68 -13.95
C LYS A 108 -17.06 -5.90 -12.70
N LYS A 109 -16.31 -6.99 -12.69
CA LYS A 109 -15.36 -7.28 -11.61
C LYS A 109 -14.02 -6.58 -11.83
N ILE A 110 -13.43 -6.15 -10.73
CA ILE A 110 -12.08 -5.60 -10.68
C ILE A 110 -11.18 -6.45 -9.78
N ASP A 111 -9.89 -6.22 -9.88
CA ASP A 111 -8.81 -6.78 -9.09
C ASP A 111 -7.89 -5.61 -8.71
N TYR A 112 -8.05 -5.09 -7.48
CA TYR A 112 -7.31 -3.91 -7.07
C TYR A 112 -5.90 -4.26 -6.64
N GLU A 113 -4.93 -3.99 -7.50
CA GLU A 113 -3.51 -4.20 -7.23
C GLU A 113 -2.91 -3.11 -6.32
N GLY A 114 -3.40 -1.87 -6.46
CA GLY A 114 -2.95 -0.74 -5.67
C GLY A 114 -1.44 -0.47 -5.73
N ALA A 115 -0.97 0.24 -4.71
CA ALA A 115 0.44 0.57 -4.51
C ALA A 115 1.21 -0.63 -3.91
N THR A 116 0.53 -1.45 -3.11
CA THR A 116 1.17 -2.51 -2.30
C THR A 116 0.96 -3.92 -2.85
N GLY A 117 0.15 -4.08 -3.90
CA GLY A 117 -0.27 -5.40 -4.37
C GLY A 117 -1.19 -6.09 -3.36
N VAL A 118 -2.05 -5.31 -2.69
CA VAL A 118 -2.86 -5.79 -1.59
C VAL A 118 -3.80 -6.92 -2.01
N MET A 119 -3.78 -7.99 -1.22
CA MET A 119 -4.70 -9.11 -1.33
C MET A 119 -5.13 -9.53 0.08
N PHE A 120 -6.38 -9.93 0.23
CA PHE A 120 -6.88 -10.41 1.52
C PHE A 120 -6.98 -11.93 1.55
N THR A 121 -6.62 -12.48 2.70
CA THR A 121 -6.90 -13.87 3.04
C THR A 121 -8.39 -14.07 3.31
N ASP A 122 -8.84 -15.33 3.36
CA ASP A 122 -10.24 -15.68 3.66
C ASP A 122 -10.74 -15.15 5.02
N VAL A 123 -9.82 -14.87 5.94
CA VAL A 123 -10.13 -14.31 7.26
C VAL A 123 -10.04 -12.78 7.31
N GLY A 124 -9.74 -12.14 6.18
CA GLY A 124 -9.70 -10.68 6.06
C GLY A 124 -8.38 -10.04 6.50
N GLU A 125 -7.31 -10.82 6.60
CA GLU A 125 -5.97 -10.29 6.82
C GLU A 125 -5.33 -9.92 5.49
N ALA A 126 -4.68 -8.76 5.41
CA ALA A 126 -3.93 -8.39 4.22
C ALA A 126 -2.66 -9.22 4.10
N GLU A 127 -2.49 -9.91 3.00
CA GLU A 127 -1.19 -10.44 2.59
C GLU A 127 -0.31 -9.26 2.18
N GLY A 128 0.95 -9.30 2.54
CA GLY A 128 1.87 -8.20 2.25
C GLY A 128 3.30 -8.64 2.20
N SER A 129 4.11 -7.79 1.60
CA SER A 129 5.57 -7.92 1.66
C SER A 129 6.14 -6.95 2.69
N PHE A 130 7.35 -7.29 3.13
CA PHE A 130 8.11 -6.49 4.07
C PHE A 130 9.46 -6.12 3.46
N LEU A 131 9.85 -4.86 3.66
CA LEU A 131 11.18 -4.38 3.31
C LEU A 131 12.06 -4.46 4.55
N GLU A 132 13.15 -5.21 4.44
CA GLU A 132 14.21 -5.20 5.44
C GLU A 132 15.14 -4.01 5.14
N LYS A 133 15.29 -3.15 6.12
CA LYS A 133 16.12 -1.94 6.04
C LYS A 133 17.35 -2.09 6.92
N GLU A 134 18.49 -1.67 6.43
CA GLU A 134 19.75 -1.57 7.16
C GLU A 134 20.25 -0.14 7.13
N ILE A 135 20.86 0.32 8.22
CA ILE A 135 21.47 1.65 8.25
C ILE A 135 22.93 1.53 7.79
N LYS A 136 23.23 2.22 6.69
CA LYS A 136 24.56 2.35 6.11
C LYS A 136 24.89 3.81 5.86
N ASN A 137 26.02 4.26 6.39
CA ASN A 137 26.51 5.62 6.18
C ASN A 137 25.44 6.69 6.52
N GLY A 138 24.71 6.52 7.62
CA GLY A 138 23.70 7.46 8.06
C GLY A 138 22.42 7.49 7.20
N LYS A 139 22.11 6.40 6.48
CA LYS A 139 20.87 6.29 5.67
C LYS A 139 20.28 4.89 5.77
N PHE A 140 18.94 4.82 5.68
CA PHE A 140 18.28 3.55 5.50
C PHE A 140 18.39 3.06 4.05
N GLU A 141 18.91 1.86 3.87
CA GLU A 141 18.97 1.16 2.59
C GLU A 141 18.10 -0.09 2.65
N THR A 142 17.43 -0.43 1.56
CA THR A 142 16.69 -1.69 1.47
C THR A 142 17.69 -2.83 1.26
N ALA A 143 17.79 -3.73 2.24
CA ALA A 143 18.66 -4.91 2.16
C ALA A 143 17.97 -6.03 1.37
N GLN A 144 16.69 -6.29 1.64
CA GLN A 144 15.88 -7.27 0.90
C GLN A 144 14.38 -7.02 1.09
N GLN A 145 13.58 -7.67 0.24
CA GLN A 145 12.14 -7.81 0.37
C GLN A 145 11.82 -9.26 0.76
N ARG A 146 10.87 -9.43 1.63
CA ARG A 146 10.34 -10.74 2.06
C ARG A 146 8.85 -10.78 1.87
#